data_ad37dd0558fc473432a02db0b308a5d9
#
_entry.id   ad37dd0558fc473432a02db0b308a5d9
#
_cell.length_a   1.000
_cell.length_b   1.000
_cell.length_c   1.000
_cell.angle_alpha   90.00
_cell.angle_beta   90.00
_cell.angle_gamma   90.00
#
_symmetry.space_group_name_H-M   'P 1'
#
loop_
_entity.id
_entity.type
_entity.pdbx_description
1 polymer ?
#
loop_
_entity_poly.entity_id
_entity_poly.type
_entity_poly.pdbx_seq_one_letter_code
_entity_poly.pdbx_strand_id
1 'polypeptide(L)'
;SSRYKPIREEAIDYYRRVAEREKLELLLFEGVTTVDGSEGAFTVRTSRRDIACSFVVVATGFFDQPNLLNIPGEDLPKVSHYFREAFTFTGRDVLIIGGKNSAAIAALQCHRRGAHVTLVHRGPEVSEKVKYWIRPDLVNRIAEGSIKAWFHTTVSAIREDEVELKT
;
A
#
# COMPACT_ATOMS: atom_id res chain seq x y z
N SER A 1 11.17 9.30 23.86
CA SER A 1 11.20 10.18 22.70
C SER A 1 10.52 9.47 21.54
N SER A 2 9.48 10.07 21.05
CA SER A 2 8.65 9.67 19.92
C SER A 2 9.38 9.68 18.58
N ARG A 3 10.59 9.19 18.52
CA ARG A 3 11.40 9.37 17.34
C ARG A 3 11.39 8.18 16.44
N TYR A 4 10.86 8.49 15.31
CA TYR A 4 11.27 8.10 14.00
C TYR A 4 10.91 6.70 13.59
N LYS A 5 9.84 6.69 12.84
CA LYS A 5 9.83 5.73 11.76
C LYS A 5 10.85 6.23 10.75
N PRO A 6 11.81 5.39 10.33
CA PRO A 6 12.77 5.77 9.33
C PRO A 6 12.03 6.17 8.04
N ILE A 7 12.53 7.17 7.36
CA ILE A 7 12.10 7.44 5.99
C ILE A 7 12.60 6.31 5.07
N ARG A 8 12.08 6.27 3.85
CA ARG A 8 12.39 5.20 2.91
C ARG A 8 13.89 5.06 2.66
N GLU A 9 14.58 6.16 2.49
CA GLU A 9 16.01 6.23 2.24
C GLU A 9 16.82 5.66 3.41
N GLU A 10 16.48 6.04 4.63
CA GLU A 10 17.13 5.50 5.85
C GLU A 10 16.91 4.00 6.00
N ALA A 11 15.71 3.51 5.65
CA ALA A 11 15.42 2.09 5.70
C ALA A 11 16.23 1.30 4.65
N ILE A 12 16.36 1.84 3.44
CA ILE A 12 17.17 1.23 2.37
C ILE A 12 18.64 1.19 2.77
N ASP A 13 19.19 2.28 3.29
CA ASP A 13 20.58 2.35 3.77
C ASP A 13 20.82 1.37 4.92
N TYR A 14 19.88 1.23 5.83
CA TYR A 14 19.98 0.24 6.90
C TYR A 14 20.11 -1.18 6.35
N TYR A 15 19.23 -1.59 5.45
CA TYR A 15 19.28 -2.93 4.87
C TYR A 15 20.54 -3.16 4.05
N ARG A 16 20.99 -2.15 3.30
CA ARG A 16 22.27 -2.23 2.56
C ARG A 16 23.45 -2.47 3.49
N ARG A 17 23.56 -1.71 4.58
CA ARG A 17 24.63 -1.88 5.58
C ARG A 17 24.57 -3.24 6.26
N VAL A 18 23.37 -3.77 6.53
CA VAL A 18 23.24 -5.12 7.08
C VAL A 18 23.75 -6.15 6.09
N ALA A 19 23.38 -6.06 4.83
CA ALA A 19 23.84 -6.98 3.80
C ALA A 19 25.37 -6.94 3.63
N GLU A 20 25.96 -5.74 3.62
CA GLU A 20 27.41 -5.56 3.54
C GLU A 20 28.13 -6.14 4.77
N ARG A 21 27.64 -5.83 5.98
CA ARG A 21 28.24 -6.31 7.24
C ARG A 21 28.18 -7.82 7.37
N GLU A 22 27.04 -8.42 7.04
CA GLU A 22 26.83 -9.86 7.11
C GLU A 22 27.33 -10.59 5.86
N LYS A 23 27.91 -9.86 4.89
CA LYS A 23 28.44 -10.41 3.63
C LYS A 23 27.43 -11.28 2.89
N LEU A 24 26.16 -10.81 2.85
CA LEU A 24 25.11 -11.53 2.14
C LEU A 24 25.36 -11.47 0.63
N GLU A 25 25.25 -12.61 -0.03
CA GLU A 25 25.28 -12.67 -1.48
C GLU A 25 23.95 -12.18 -2.05
N LEU A 26 23.97 -11.03 -2.71
CA LEU A 26 22.78 -10.41 -3.30
C LEU A 26 22.84 -10.52 -4.83
N LEU A 27 21.84 -11.17 -5.42
CA LEU A 27 21.67 -11.25 -6.86
C LEU A 27 20.65 -10.20 -7.29
N LEU A 28 21.10 -8.96 -7.43
CA LEU A 28 20.23 -7.83 -7.80
C LEU A 28 19.83 -7.91 -9.26
N PHE A 29 18.61 -7.44 -9.57
CA PHE A 29 18.02 -7.43 -10.92
C PHE A 29 17.95 -8.82 -11.56
N GLU A 30 17.80 -9.85 -10.73
CA GLU A 30 17.69 -11.24 -11.13
C GLU A 30 16.37 -11.80 -10.59
N GLY A 31 15.35 -11.90 -11.45
CA GLY A 31 14.03 -12.39 -11.10
C GLY A 31 14.00 -13.93 -11.03
N VAL A 32 13.38 -14.47 -9.98
CA VAL A 32 13.10 -15.91 -9.88
C VAL A 32 11.87 -16.21 -10.73
N THR A 33 11.98 -17.26 -11.58
CA THR A 33 10.89 -17.69 -12.47
C THR A 33 10.18 -18.95 -11.97
N THR A 34 10.94 -19.92 -11.47
CA THR A 34 10.38 -21.15 -10.88
C THR A 34 11.21 -21.63 -9.71
N VAL A 35 10.57 -22.42 -8.86
CA VAL A 35 11.19 -23.18 -7.78
C VAL A 35 10.72 -24.61 -7.91
N ASP A 36 11.62 -25.54 -8.20
CA ASP A 36 11.34 -26.95 -8.39
C ASP A 36 12.07 -27.78 -7.33
N GLY A 37 11.60 -28.99 -7.09
CA GLY A 37 12.24 -29.92 -6.15
C GLY A 37 11.51 -30.06 -4.82
N SER A 38 12.24 -30.53 -3.83
CA SER A 38 11.72 -30.77 -2.47
C SER A 38 12.78 -30.41 -1.42
N GLU A 39 12.41 -30.53 -0.16
CA GLU A 39 13.31 -30.24 0.96
C GLU A 39 14.66 -30.98 0.80
N GLY A 40 15.75 -30.25 0.94
CA GLY A 40 17.12 -30.72 0.76
C GLY A 40 17.63 -30.67 -0.69
N ALA A 41 16.78 -30.51 -1.71
CA ALA A 41 17.15 -30.59 -3.12
C ALA A 41 16.28 -29.68 -4.01
N PHE A 42 16.25 -28.39 -3.74
CA PHE A 42 15.58 -27.41 -4.57
C PHE A 42 16.47 -26.92 -5.72
N THR A 43 15.84 -26.63 -6.84
CA THR A 43 16.40 -25.86 -7.94
C THR A 43 15.59 -24.60 -8.14
N VAL A 44 16.21 -23.46 -7.89
CA VAL A 44 15.63 -22.13 -8.13
C VAL A 44 16.10 -21.64 -9.49
N ARG A 45 15.17 -21.47 -10.44
CA ARG A 45 15.49 -20.88 -11.75
C ARG A 45 15.28 -19.40 -11.71
N THR A 46 16.24 -18.70 -12.24
CA THR A 46 16.21 -17.25 -12.34
C THR A 46 16.24 -16.82 -13.80
N SER A 47 16.14 -15.52 -14.06
CA SER A 47 16.29 -14.94 -15.40
C SER A 47 17.71 -15.13 -15.98
N ARG A 48 18.69 -15.59 -15.19
CA ARG A 48 20.10 -15.65 -15.58
C ARG A 48 20.74 -17.01 -15.35
N ARG A 49 20.30 -17.78 -14.35
CA ARG A 49 20.95 -19.04 -13.94
C ARG A 49 20.01 -19.96 -13.17
N ASP A 50 20.45 -21.18 -12.96
CA ASP A 50 19.84 -22.13 -12.03
C ASP A 50 20.69 -22.20 -10.76
N ILE A 51 20.04 -22.24 -9.60
CA ILE A 51 20.68 -22.27 -8.28
C ILE A 51 20.17 -23.51 -7.54
N ALA A 52 21.07 -24.43 -7.20
CA ALA A 52 20.74 -25.56 -6.33
C ALA A 52 20.87 -25.15 -4.87
N CYS A 53 19.85 -25.48 -4.06
CA CYS A 53 19.85 -25.18 -2.64
C CYS A 53 19.02 -26.17 -1.84
N SER A 54 19.30 -26.28 -0.54
CA SER A 54 18.58 -27.18 0.36
C SER A 54 17.26 -26.59 0.84
N PHE A 55 17.19 -25.26 0.99
CA PHE A 55 16.00 -24.56 1.49
C PHE A 55 15.74 -23.29 0.68
N VAL A 56 14.47 -22.94 0.57
CA VAL A 56 14.03 -21.70 -0.07
C VAL A 56 13.12 -20.92 0.89
N VAL A 57 13.41 -19.65 1.10
CA VAL A 57 12.56 -18.73 1.85
C VAL A 57 11.94 -17.73 0.88
N VAL A 58 10.62 -17.76 0.72
CA VAL A 58 9.88 -16.83 -0.12
C VAL A 58 9.55 -15.59 0.70
N ALA A 59 10.19 -14.47 0.36
CA ALA A 59 10.02 -13.19 1.06
C ALA A 59 9.73 -12.03 0.08
N THR A 60 8.90 -12.29 -0.93
CA THR A 60 8.61 -11.39 -2.06
C THR A 60 7.77 -10.18 -1.69
N GLY A 61 7.25 -10.11 -0.48
CA GLY A 61 6.36 -9.05 -0.03
C GLY A 61 4.91 -9.22 -0.55
N PHE A 62 4.11 -8.18 -0.33
CA PHE A 62 2.66 -8.25 -0.61
C PHE A 62 2.15 -6.98 -1.31
N PHE A 63 2.97 -5.95 -1.44
CA PHE A 63 2.52 -4.62 -1.85
C PHE A 63 2.25 -4.52 -3.36
N ASP A 64 2.90 -5.34 -4.18
CA ASP A 64 2.87 -5.22 -5.64
C ASP A 64 1.64 -5.83 -6.32
N GLN A 65 0.70 -6.36 -5.54
CA GLN A 65 -0.55 -6.90 -6.04
C GLN A 65 -1.74 -6.19 -5.39
N PRO A 66 -2.28 -5.15 -6.01
CA PRO A 66 -3.44 -4.44 -5.49
C PRO A 66 -4.69 -5.32 -5.57
N ASN A 67 -5.57 -5.19 -4.58
CA ASN A 67 -6.90 -5.75 -4.67
C ASN A 67 -7.74 -4.90 -5.62
N LEU A 68 -7.92 -5.36 -6.85
CA LEU A 68 -8.76 -4.68 -7.83
C LEU A 68 -10.23 -4.74 -7.42
N LEU A 69 -10.97 -3.69 -7.72
CA LEU A 69 -12.42 -3.62 -7.51
C LEU A 69 -13.18 -4.28 -8.66
N ASN A 70 -12.54 -4.38 -9.85
CA ASN A 70 -13.11 -4.89 -11.08
C ASN A 70 -14.39 -4.14 -11.48
N ILE A 71 -14.35 -2.83 -11.41
CA ILE A 71 -15.45 -1.92 -11.75
C ILE A 71 -15.11 -1.06 -12.97
N PRO A 72 -16.11 -0.58 -13.71
CA PRO A 72 -15.88 0.33 -14.82
C PRO A 72 -15.09 1.58 -14.39
N GLY A 73 -14.06 1.92 -15.16
CA GLY A 73 -13.22 3.10 -14.93
C GLY A 73 -12.14 2.95 -13.87
N GLU A 74 -11.91 1.75 -13.35
CA GLU A 74 -10.79 1.50 -12.42
C GLU A 74 -9.42 1.68 -13.07
N ASP A 75 -9.33 1.56 -14.39
CA ASP A 75 -8.14 1.72 -15.22
C ASP A 75 -7.89 3.17 -15.70
N LEU A 76 -8.76 4.11 -15.34
CA LEU A 76 -8.59 5.50 -15.71
C LEU A 76 -7.27 6.08 -15.14
N PRO A 77 -6.56 6.95 -15.89
CA PRO A 77 -5.26 7.51 -15.47
C PRO A 77 -5.28 8.26 -14.13
N LYS A 78 -6.43 8.75 -13.70
CA LYS A 78 -6.62 9.39 -12.40
C LYS A 78 -6.75 8.43 -11.22
N VAL A 79 -6.90 7.12 -11.49
CA VAL A 79 -7.00 6.08 -10.46
C VAL A 79 -5.62 5.55 -10.14
N SER A 80 -5.34 5.36 -8.86
CA SER A 80 -4.08 4.79 -8.41
C SER A 80 -4.31 3.80 -7.27
N HIS A 81 -3.71 2.63 -7.40
CA HIS A 81 -3.68 1.61 -6.33
C HIS A 81 -2.49 1.79 -5.38
N TYR A 82 -1.57 2.69 -5.74
CA TYR A 82 -0.35 2.95 -4.98
C TYR A 82 -0.24 4.41 -4.58
N PHE A 83 -0.41 4.66 -3.30
CA PHE A 83 -0.17 5.99 -2.75
C PHE A 83 1.33 6.24 -2.61
N ARG A 84 1.84 7.25 -3.32
CA ARG A 84 3.27 7.62 -3.31
C ARG A 84 3.51 8.95 -2.62
N GLU A 85 2.83 10.00 -3.03
CA GLU A 85 3.11 11.38 -2.67
C GLU A 85 1.80 12.17 -2.48
N ALA A 86 1.62 12.76 -1.31
CA ALA A 86 0.40 13.51 -1.00
C ALA A 86 0.38 14.92 -1.63
N PHE A 87 1.55 15.50 -1.87
CA PHE A 87 1.65 16.87 -2.34
C PHE A 87 1.02 17.08 -3.71
N THR A 88 1.02 16.06 -4.57
CA THR A 88 0.39 16.10 -5.90
C THR A 88 -1.13 16.31 -5.85
N PHE A 89 -1.76 16.10 -4.69
CA PHE A 89 -3.20 16.24 -4.49
C PHE A 89 -3.60 17.54 -3.79
N THR A 90 -2.67 18.45 -3.54
CA THR A 90 -2.96 19.74 -2.89
C THR A 90 -4.05 20.50 -3.64
N GLY A 91 -5.10 20.93 -2.92
CA GLY A 91 -6.25 21.66 -3.48
C GLY A 91 -7.18 20.84 -4.37
N ARG A 92 -7.01 19.52 -4.43
CA ARG A 92 -7.84 18.63 -5.25
C ARG A 92 -8.85 17.86 -4.41
N ASP A 93 -9.95 17.47 -5.05
CA ASP A 93 -10.89 16.50 -4.49
C ASP A 93 -10.32 15.08 -4.66
N VAL A 94 -10.19 14.37 -3.56
CA VAL A 94 -9.58 13.03 -3.51
C VAL A 94 -10.52 12.04 -2.87
N LEU A 95 -10.97 11.06 -3.64
CA LEU A 95 -11.71 9.92 -3.11
C LEU A 95 -10.72 8.80 -2.73
N ILE A 96 -10.83 8.30 -1.52
CA ILE A 96 -10.03 7.18 -1.02
C ILE A 96 -10.95 6.01 -0.70
N ILE A 97 -10.69 4.87 -1.34
CA ILE A 97 -11.48 3.66 -1.17
C ILE A 97 -10.75 2.71 -0.23
N GLY A 98 -11.38 2.40 0.90
CA GLY A 98 -10.86 1.46 1.88
C GLY A 98 -11.00 1.95 3.32
N GLY A 99 -10.76 1.08 4.28
CA GLY A 99 -10.89 1.39 5.72
C GLY A 99 -9.75 0.85 6.57
N LYS A 100 -8.64 0.41 5.94
CA LYS A 100 -7.45 -0.14 6.63
C LYS A 100 -6.27 0.83 6.59
N ASN A 101 -5.08 0.35 6.99
CA ASN A 101 -3.89 1.18 7.17
C ASN A 101 -3.53 2.04 5.96
N SER A 102 -3.53 1.48 4.75
CA SER A 102 -3.14 2.22 3.54
C SER A 102 -4.10 3.38 3.27
N ALA A 103 -5.41 3.14 3.34
CA ALA A 103 -6.43 4.17 3.15
C ALA A 103 -6.35 5.25 4.25
N ALA A 104 -6.19 4.84 5.51
CA ALA A 104 -6.06 5.77 6.63
C ALA A 104 -4.83 6.68 6.49
N ILE A 105 -3.69 6.11 6.11
CA ILE A 105 -2.45 6.87 5.89
C ILE A 105 -2.63 7.84 4.72
N ALA A 106 -3.16 7.39 3.59
CA ALA A 106 -3.39 8.22 2.42
C ALA A 106 -4.36 9.38 2.74
N ALA A 107 -5.48 9.09 3.42
CA ALA A 107 -6.46 10.09 3.80
C ALA A 107 -5.85 11.20 4.68
N LEU A 108 -5.15 10.82 5.73
CA LEU A 108 -4.50 11.78 6.62
C LEU A 108 -3.38 12.57 5.93
N GLN A 109 -2.59 11.93 5.09
CA GLN A 109 -1.50 12.62 4.40
C GLN A 109 -2.04 13.59 3.34
N CYS A 110 -3.03 13.21 2.53
CA CYS A 110 -3.69 14.09 1.58
C CYS A 110 -4.36 15.28 2.29
N HIS A 111 -5.12 15.01 3.35
CA HIS A 111 -5.75 16.07 4.14
C HIS A 111 -4.73 17.07 4.69
N ARG A 112 -3.62 16.61 5.29
CA ARG A 112 -2.56 17.48 5.82
C ARG A 112 -1.85 18.32 4.76
N ARG A 113 -1.97 17.96 3.49
CA ARG A 113 -1.45 18.71 2.34
C ARG A 113 -2.52 19.55 1.64
N GLY A 114 -3.70 19.70 2.27
CA GLY A 114 -4.74 20.58 1.77
C GLY A 114 -5.61 19.99 0.66
N ALA A 115 -5.66 18.67 0.53
CA ALA A 115 -6.64 18.02 -0.33
C ALA A 115 -8.02 17.94 0.35
N HIS A 116 -9.09 17.99 -0.42
CA HIS A 116 -10.46 17.73 0.03
C HIS A 116 -10.73 16.22 -0.01
N VAL A 117 -10.60 15.57 1.14
CA VAL A 117 -10.62 14.10 1.20
C VAL A 117 -12.01 13.56 1.50
N THR A 118 -12.44 12.59 0.70
CA THR A 118 -13.61 11.76 0.95
C THR A 118 -13.16 10.29 1.07
N LEU A 119 -13.49 9.64 2.18
CA LEU A 119 -13.23 8.23 2.42
C LEU A 119 -14.50 7.42 2.14
N VAL A 120 -14.38 6.36 1.35
CA VAL A 120 -15.47 5.40 1.12
C VAL A 120 -15.06 4.03 1.64
N HIS A 121 -15.88 3.45 2.50
CA HIS A 121 -15.62 2.14 3.08
C HIS A 121 -16.88 1.28 3.17
N ARG A 122 -16.78 0.03 2.72
CA ARG A 122 -17.88 -0.95 2.78
C ARG A 122 -18.25 -1.39 4.20
N GLY A 123 -17.34 -1.24 5.15
CA GLY A 123 -17.59 -1.56 6.57
C GLY A 123 -18.31 -0.43 7.30
N PRO A 124 -18.74 -0.69 8.55
CA PRO A 124 -19.52 0.26 9.34
C PRO A 124 -18.71 1.45 9.85
N GLU A 125 -17.40 1.31 9.93
CA GLU A 125 -16.49 2.31 10.48
C GLU A 125 -15.05 2.08 10.02
N VAL A 126 -14.14 2.96 10.41
CA VAL A 126 -12.69 2.77 10.25
C VAL A 126 -12.26 1.51 10.98
N SER A 127 -11.65 0.57 10.25
CA SER A 127 -11.28 -0.74 10.78
C SER A 127 -10.44 -0.64 12.08
N GLU A 128 -10.75 -1.46 13.06
CA GLU A 128 -9.96 -1.61 14.29
C GLU A 128 -8.51 -2.09 14.02
N LYS A 129 -8.27 -2.74 12.86
CA LYS A 129 -6.95 -3.18 12.41
C LYS A 129 -6.06 -2.01 11.92
N VAL A 130 -6.57 -0.80 11.87
CA VAL A 130 -5.74 0.39 11.66
C VAL A 130 -4.87 0.61 12.89
N LYS A 131 -3.60 0.87 12.66
CA LYS A 131 -2.60 1.04 13.72
C LYS A 131 -3.09 2.03 14.77
N TYR A 132 -2.96 1.68 16.04
CA TYR A 132 -3.51 2.43 17.19
C TYR A 132 -3.07 3.89 17.26
N TRP A 133 -1.95 4.24 16.66
CA TRP A 133 -1.45 5.63 16.59
C TRP A 133 -1.93 6.41 15.35
N ILE A 134 -2.62 5.75 14.41
CA ILE A 134 -3.18 6.37 13.20
C ILE A 134 -4.70 6.51 13.33
N ARG A 135 -5.37 5.46 13.81
CA ARG A 135 -6.83 5.38 13.88
C ARG A 135 -7.45 6.58 14.61
N PRO A 136 -6.97 6.99 15.79
CA PRO A 136 -7.59 8.12 16.51
C PRO A 136 -7.59 9.43 15.72
N ASP A 137 -6.50 9.74 15.01
CA ASP A 137 -6.43 10.96 14.22
C ASP A 137 -7.43 10.92 13.05
N LEU A 138 -7.50 9.80 12.31
CA LEU A 138 -8.49 9.67 11.24
C LEU A 138 -9.94 9.78 11.75
N VAL A 139 -10.25 9.10 12.84
CA VAL A 139 -11.59 9.14 13.45
C VAL A 139 -11.95 10.57 13.88
N ASN A 140 -11.02 11.29 14.48
CA ASN A 140 -11.22 12.69 14.87
C ASN A 140 -11.44 13.59 13.65
N ARG A 141 -10.66 13.44 12.56
CA ARG A 141 -10.85 14.21 11.32
C ARG A 141 -12.22 13.94 10.67
N ILE A 142 -12.70 12.72 10.76
CA ILE A 142 -14.06 12.37 10.28
C ILE A 142 -15.13 12.98 11.19
N ALA A 143 -14.98 12.86 12.51
CA ALA A 143 -15.95 13.38 13.47
C ALA A 143 -16.11 14.91 13.40
N GLU A 144 -15.03 15.64 13.17
CA GLU A 144 -15.05 17.11 13.01
C GLU A 144 -15.44 17.56 11.58
N GLY A 145 -15.61 16.62 10.64
CA GLY A 145 -16.02 16.91 9.26
C GLY A 145 -14.90 17.38 8.33
N SER A 146 -13.65 17.42 8.76
CA SER A 146 -12.52 17.81 7.92
C SER A 146 -12.12 16.72 6.90
N ILE A 147 -12.48 15.47 7.15
CA ILE A 147 -12.47 14.38 6.19
C ILE A 147 -13.90 13.84 6.09
N LYS A 148 -14.51 13.87 4.90
CA LYS A 148 -15.80 13.24 4.66
C LYS A 148 -15.65 11.72 4.66
N ALA A 149 -16.63 10.99 5.21
CA ALA A 149 -16.61 9.52 5.17
C ALA A 149 -17.99 8.94 4.86
N TRP A 150 -17.99 7.94 3.98
CA TRP A 150 -19.17 7.15 3.61
C TRP A 150 -18.91 5.70 3.99
N PHE A 151 -19.55 5.28 5.07
CA PHE A 151 -19.53 3.90 5.53
C PHE A 151 -20.69 3.09 4.94
N HIS A 152 -20.64 1.76 5.06
CA HIS A 152 -21.56 0.83 4.40
C HIS A 152 -21.70 1.08 2.90
N THR A 153 -20.69 1.67 2.28
CA THR A 153 -20.73 2.18 0.92
C THR A 153 -19.63 1.56 0.08
N THR A 154 -19.96 1.19 -1.14
CA THR A 154 -19.04 0.69 -2.15
C THR A 154 -19.03 1.61 -3.36
N VAL A 155 -17.95 1.56 -4.14
CA VAL A 155 -17.87 2.23 -5.44
C VAL A 155 -18.34 1.24 -6.50
N SER A 156 -19.26 1.66 -7.37
CA SER A 156 -19.78 0.83 -8.47
C SER A 156 -19.22 1.19 -9.84
N ALA A 157 -18.83 2.44 -10.05
CA ALA A 157 -18.16 2.89 -11.27
C ALA A 157 -17.36 4.17 -11.01
N ILE A 158 -16.32 4.39 -11.81
CA ILE A 158 -15.53 5.62 -11.82
C ILE A 158 -15.64 6.22 -13.22
N ARG A 159 -16.13 7.47 -13.32
CA ARG A 159 -16.21 8.23 -14.56
C ARG A 159 -15.22 9.38 -14.56
N GLU A 160 -15.16 10.14 -15.63
CA GLU A 160 -14.19 11.22 -15.75
C GLU A 160 -14.35 12.27 -14.64
N ASP A 161 -15.56 12.70 -14.34
CA ASP A 161 -15.85 13.78 -13.39
C ASP A 161 -16.60 13.33 -12.13
N GLU A 162 -17.02 12.07 -12.06
CA GLU A 162 -17.82 11.55 -10.95
C GLU A 162 -17.45 10.12 -10.57
N VAL A 163 -17.89 9.72 -9.38
CA VAL A 163 -17.79 8.35 -8.89
C VAL A 163 -19.16 7.89 -8.39
N GLU A 164 -19.63 6.79 -8.92
CA GLU A 164 -20.90 6.20 -8.50
C GLU A 164 -20.72 5.38 -7.23
N LEU A 165 -21.56 5.66 -6.24
CA LEU A 165 -21.55 4.98 -4.95
C LEU A 165 -22.83 4.13 -4.79
N LYS A 166 -22.66 2.99 -4.11
CA LYS A 166 -23.77 2.11 -3.72
C LYS A 166 -23.71 1.88 -2.20
N THR A 167 -24.74 2.29 -1.52
CA THR A 167 -25.02 2.03 -0.09
C THR A 167 -25.81 0.74 0.10
#